data_86d59fd0dc1a2701f3e3bca8c91cc62c
#
_entry.id   86d59fd0dc1a2701f3e3bca8c91cc62c
#
_cell.length_a   1.000
_cell.length_b   1.000
_cell.length_c   1.000
_cell.angle_alpha   90.00
_cell.angle_beta   90.00
_cell.angle_gamma   90.00
#
_symmetry.space_group_name_H-M   'P 1'
#
loop_
_entity.id
_entity.type
_entity.pdbx_description
1 polymer ?
#
loop_
_entity_poly.entity_id
_entity_poly.type
_entity_poly.pdbx_seq_one_letter_code
_entity_poly.pdbx_strand_id
1 'polypeptide(L)'
;YLEKLADDGGTPQYARPMCVAAVKSKENNELQKDIENLKFAMEANNVEKGFMNAASPGVISLFLQNDYYSSREKYLEALADAMKQEYDTIVSEGLILQLDCPDLALSRHMLFNDLSDEEFIKIANLHVEALNHALRDIPSEKIRVHICWGNYEGPHVCDISMKKMFDTLMSSKAQYL
;
A
#
# COMPACT_ATOMS: atom_id res chain seq x y z
N TYR A 1 -19.14 6.03 5.94
CA TYR A 1 -19.32 7.39 5.41
C TYR A 1 -19.83 7.38 3.97
N LEU A 2 -19.12 6.71 3.04
CA LEU A 2 -19.56 6.58 1.64
C LEU A 2 -20.89 5.82 1.50
N GLU A 3 -21.11 4.78 2.31
CA GLU A 3 -22.37 4.05 2.37
C GLU A 3 -23.52 4.98 2.82
N LYS A 4 -23.29 5.81 3.84
CA LYS A 4 -24.28 6.77 4.33
C LYS A 4 -24.58 7.86 3.32
N LEU A 5 -23.57 8.34 2.58
CA LEU A 5 -23.75 9.28 1.47
C LEU A 5 -24.52 8.66 0.29
N ALA A 6 -24.30 7.37 0.02
CA ALA A 6 -25.04 6.63 -1.01
C ALA A 6 -26.53 6.49 -0.63
N ASP A 7 -26.82 6.20 0.64
CA ASP A 7 -28.18 6.06 1.15
C ASP A 7 -28.94 7.42 1.16
N ASP A 8 -28.25 8.49 1.56
CA ASP A 8 -28.83 9.84 1.66
C ASP A 8 -28.90 10.57 0.30
N GLY A 9 -28.03 10.24 -0.66
CA GLY A 9 -27.87 10.95 -1.93
C GLY A 9 -28.39 10.24 -3.18
N GLY A 10 -28.94 9.02 -3.06
CA GLY A 10 -29.42 8.24 -4.22
C GLY A 10 -28.32 7.82 -5.20
N THR A 11 -27.07 7.85 -4.79
CA THR A 11 -25.94 7.33 -5.57
C THR A 11 -25.99 5.80 -5.64
N PRO A 12 -25.65 5.16 -6.78
CA PRO A 12 -25.61 3.71 -6.88
C PRO A 12 -24.71 3.12 -5.80
N GLN A 13 -25.16 2.08 -5.10
CA GLN A 13 -24.32 1.33 -4.19
C GLN A 13 -23.14 0.71 -4.97
N TYR A 14 -21.93 1.11 -4.63
CA TYR A 14 -20.72 0.50 -5.19
C TYR A 14 -20.58 -0.91 -4.63
N ALA A 15 -20.68 -1.92 -5.48
CA ALA A 15 -20.23 -3.26 -5.13
C ALA A 15 -18.70 -3.21 -4.89
N ARG A 16 -18.26 -3.51 -3.67
CA ARG A 16 -16.83 -3.57 -3.37
C ARG A 16 -16.21 -4.73 -4.16
N PRO A 17 -15.11 -4.52 -4.89
CA PRO A 17 -14.43 -5.61 -5.58
C PRO A 17 -13.89 -6.61 -4.55
N MET A 18 -13.95 -7.90 -4.88
CA MET A 18 -13.49 -8.99 -4.02
C MET A 18 -12.50 -9.89 -4.77
N CYS A 19 -11.51 -10.41 -4.04
CA CYS A 19 -10.59 -11.41 -4.53
C CYS A 19 -11.26 -12.79 -4.47
N VAL A 20 -11.77 -13.27 -5.61
CA VAL A 20 -12.50 -14.55 -5.74
C VAL A 20 -11.69 -15.64 -6.44
N ALA A 21 -10.42 -15.40 -6.74
CA ALA A 21 -9.51 -16.33 -7.39
C ALA A 21 -8.06 -16.05 -6.96
N ALA A 22 -7.14 -16.96 -7.32
CA ALA A 22 -5.72 -16.78 -7.04
C ALA A 22 -5.16 -15.50 -7.67
N VAL A 23 -4.49 -14.69 -6.87
CA VAL A 23 -3.78 -13.47 -7.31
C VAL A 23 -2.63 -13.88 -8.23
N LYS A 24 -2.50 -13.18 -9.34
CA LYS A 24 -1.41 -13.37 -10.31
C LYS A 24 -0.98 -12.03 -10.86
N SER A 25 0.32 -11.83 -10.98
CA SER A 25 0.87 -10.74 -11.78
C SER A 25 0.47 -10.91 -13.26
N LYS A 26 0.16 -9.83 -13.93
CA LYS A 26 -0.03 -9.78 -15.38
C LYS A 26 1.19 -9.15 -16.03
N GLU A 27 1.48 -9.51 -17.28
CA GLU A 27 2.40 -8.73 -18.10
C GLU A 27 1.95 -7.26 -18.11
N ASN A 28 2.84 -6.36 -17.70
CA ASN A 28 2.47 -4.98 -17.44
C ASN A 28 3.26 -4.03 -18.36
N ASN A 29 2.79 -3.92 -19.62
CA ASN A 29 3.35 -2.97 -20.57
C ASN A 29 3.12 -1.50 -20.12
N GLU A 30 2.09 -1.25 -19.30
CA GLU A 30 1.80 0.11 -18.79
C GLU A 30 2.87 0.56 -17.80
N LEU A 31 3.34 -0.31 -16.91
CA LEU A 31 4.43 0.00 -15.99
C LEU A 31 5.70 0.43 -16.77
N GLN A 32 6.05 -0.33 -17.82
CA GLN A 32 7.21 -0.02 -18.64
C GLN A 32 7.06 1.35 -19.31
N LYS A 33 5.90 1.64 -19.85
CA LYS A 33 5.59 2.93 -20.47
C LYS A 33 5.64 4.09 -19.46
N ASP A 34 5.14 3.88 -18.25
CA ASP A 34 5.18 4.91 -17.19
C ASP A 34 6.63 5.18 -16.76
N ILE A 35 7.46 4.15 -16.66
CA ILE A 35 8.90 4.29 -16.39
C ILE A 35 9.59 5.07 -17.50
N GLU A 36 9.33 4.74 -18.77
CA GLU A 36 9.89 5.44 -19.93
C GLU A 36 9.49 6.91 -19.95
N ASN A 37 8.21 7.22 -19.69
CA ASN A 37 7.70 8.58 -19.61
C ASN A 37 8.38 9.38 -18.49
N LEU A 38 8.55 8.79 -17.31
CA LEU A 38 9.23 9.43 -16.20
C LEU A 38 10.70 9.69 -16.51
N LYS A 39 11.41 8.71 -17.07
CA LYS A 39 12.84 8.85 -17.44
C LYS A 39 13.03 9.90 -18.54
N PHE A 40 12.15 9.95 -19.52
CA PHE A 40 12.15 10.99 -20.54
C PHE A 40 11.99 12.39 -19.93
N ALA A 41 11.03 12.55 -19.00
CA ALA A 41 10.82 13.82 -18.32
C ALA A 41 12.01 14.22 -17.43
N MET A 42 12.65 13.26 -16.76
CA MET A 42 13.86 13.48 -15.96
C MET A 42 15.03 13.95 -16.82
N GLU A 43 15.28 13.31 -17.95
CA GLU A 43 16.34 13.68 -18.89
C GLU A 43 16.13 15.09 -19.46
N ALA A 44 14.90 15.38 -19.93
CA ALA A 44 14.54 16.68 -20.48
C ALA A 44 14.72 17.85 -19.49
N ASN A 45 14.71 17.57 -18.18
CA ASN A 45 14.83 18.58 -17.12
C ASN A 45 16.13 18.46 -16.30
N ASN A 46 17.09 17.64 -16.71
CA ASN A 46 18.35 17.38 -16.03
C ASN A 46 18.15 16.93 -14.55
N VAL A 47 17.15 16.07 -14.30
CA VAL A 47 16.88 15.49 -12.99
C VAL A 47 17.62 14.17 -12.85
N GLU A 48 18.55 14.09 -11.88
CA GLU A 48 19.41 12.91 -11.69
C GLU A 48 18.72 11.77 -10.94
N LYS A 49 17.75 12.07 -10.06
CA LYS A 49 17.08 11.09 -9.22
C LYS A 49 15.57 11.23 -9.29
N GLY A 50 14.91 10.16 -9.66
CA GLY A 50 13.46 10.06 -9.65
C GLY A 50 12.98 8.95 -8.73
N PHE A 51 11.70 8.98 -8.43
CA PHE A 51 11.01 7.91 -7.72
C PHE A 51 9.69 7.58 -8.41
N MET A 52 9.23 6.37 -8.23
CA MET A 52 7.92 5.92 -8.69
C MET A 52 7.14 5.29 -7.56
N ASN A 53 5.86 5.63 -7.49
CA ASN A 53 4.96 5.08 -6.48
C ASN A 53 4.47 3.68 -6.88
N ALA A 54 4.31 2.83 -5.87
CA ALA A 54 3.60 1.56 -5.99
C ALA A 54 2.76 1.30 -4.73
N ALA A 55 1.66 0.57 -4.88
CA ALA A 55 0.79 0.21 -3.77
C ALA A 55 1.45 -0.85 -2.87
N SER A 56 1.27 -0.76 -1.56
CA SER A 56 1.66 -1.85 -0.64
C SER A 56 0.71 -3.05 -0.74
N PRO A 57 1.15 -4.28 -0.40
CA PRO A 57 0.24 -5.43 -0.27
C PRO A 57 -0.89 -5.15 0.72
N GLY A 58 -0.59 -4.44 1.81
CA GLY A 58 -1.55 -4.04 2.82
C GLY A 58 -2.66 -3.16 2.26
N VAL A 59 -2.33 -2.10 1.53
CA VAL A 59 -3.34 -1.21 0.94
C VAL A 59 -4.21 -1.93 -0.10
N ILE A 60 -3.64 -2.80 -0.91
CA ILE A 60 -4.42 -3.60 -1.86
C ILE A 60 -5.44 -4.46 -1.11
N SER A 61 -5.06 -5.09 -0.01
CA SER A 61 -5.94 -5.94 0.80
C SER A 61 -7.11 -5.20 1.43
N LEU A 62 -7.02 -3.88 1.62
CA LEU A 62 -8.10 -3.05 2.15
C LEU A 62 -9.18 -2.77 1.10
N PHE A 63 -8.77 -2.52 -0.14
CA PHE A 63 -9.68 -2.16 -1.23
C PHE A 63 -10.20 -3.37 -2.00
N LEU A 64 -9.44 -4.48 -2.00
CA LEU A 64 -9.81 -5.75 -2.60
C LEU A 64 -9.90 -6.81 -1.51
N GLN A 65 -11.10 -7.02 -0.96
CA GLN A 65 -11.32 -7.94 0.16
C GLN A 65 -11.11 -9.39 -0.27
N ASN A 66 -10.58 -10.20 0.65
CA ASN A 66 -10.33 -11.61 0.42
C ASN A 66 -11.61 -12.47 0.56
N ASP A 67 -11.94 -13.22 -0.50
CA ASP A 67 -12.96 -14.26 -0.50
C ASP A 67 -12.45 -15.61 -1.06
N TYR A 68 -11.15 -15.69 -1.34
CA TYR A 68 -10.53 -16.87 -1.93
C TYR A 68 -9.54 -17.58 -1.01
N TYR A 69 -8.65 -16.83 -0.35
CA TYR A 69 -7.62 -17.40 0.50
C TYR A 69 -8.15 -17.75 1.88
N SER A 70 -7.66 -18.86 2.46
CA SER A 70 -8.12 -19.39 3.74
C SER A 70 -7.76 -18.53 4.96
N SER A 71 -6.83 -17.58 4.82
CA SER A 71 -6.46 -16.62 5.86
C SER A 71 -5.97 -15.30 5.28
N ARG A 72 -5.92 -14.25 6.12
CA ARG A 72 -5.38 -12.94 5.77
C ARG A 72 -3.89 -13.03 5.41
N GLU A 73 -3.12 -13.79 6.16
CA GLU A 73 -1.69 -13.98 5.96
C GLU A 73 -1.39 -14.54 4.57
N LYS A 74 -2.09 -15.62 4.17
CA LYS A 74 -1.94 -16.22 2.83
C LYS A 74 -2.34 -15.25 1.71
N TYR A 75 -3.34 -14.43 1.96
CA TYR A 75 -3.74 -13.43 0.99
C TYR A 75 -2.67 -12.34 0.85
N LEU A 76 -2.17 -11.81 1.97
CA LEU A 76 -1.10 -10.81 1.97
C LEU A 76 0.19 -11.34 1.34
N GLU A 77 0.55 -12.61 1.60
CA GLU A 77 1.70 -13.28 0.95
C GLU A 77 1.53 -13.34 -0.57
N ALA A 78 0.35 -13.74 -1.04
CA ALA A 78 0.06 -13.79 -2.48
C ALA A 78 0.10 -12.40 -3.15
N LEU A 79 -0.40 -11.36 -2.47
CA LEU A 79 -0.29 -9.97 -2.91
C LEU A 79 1.17 -9.52 -2.94
N ALA A 80 1.94 -9.85 -1.91
CA ALA A 80 3.36 -9.49 -1.81
C ALA A 80 4.18 -10.12 -2.94
N ASP A 81 3.95 -11.39 -3.25
CA ASP A 81 4.62 -12.07 -4.36
C ASP A 81 4.22 -11.49 -5.72
N ALA A 82 2.97 -11.12 -5.91
CA ALA A 82 2.51 -10.47 -7.14
C ALA A 82 3.12 -9.08 -7.34
N MET A 83 3.19 -8.27 -6.27
CA MET A 83 3.74 -6.92 -6.32
C MET A 83 5.27 -6.87 -6.43
N LYS A 84 5.96 -7.94 -5.99
CA LYS A 84 7.43 -8.01 -6.08
C LYS A 84 7.95 -7.75 -7.48
N GLN A 85 7.29 -8.26 -8.50
CA GLN A 85 7.71 -8.05 -9.89
C GLN A 85 7.69 -6.57 -10.28
N GLU A 86 6.66 -5.83 -9.88
CA GLU A 86 6.56 -4.38 -10.11
C GLU A 86 7.68 -3.63 -9.37
N TYR A 87 7.90 -3.96 -8.09
CA TYR A 87 8.92 -3.33 -7.27
C TYR A 87 10.34 -3.56 -7.82
N ASP A 88 10.65 -4.80 -8.18
CA ASP A 88 11.94 -5.16 -8.78
C ASP A 88 12.17 -4.42 -10.10
N THR A 89 11.13 -4.28 -10.93
CA THR A 89 11.19 -3.56 -12.20
C THR A 89 11.52 -2.08 -11.97
N ILE A 90 10.80 -1.39 -11.09
CA ILE A 90 11.03 0.03 -10.77
C ILE A 90 12.47 0.26 -10.32
N VAL A 91 12.98 -0.58 -9.42
CA VAL A 91 14.33 -0.42 -8.86
C VAL A 91 15.41 -0.79 -9.88
N SER A 92 15.20 -1.83 -10.71
CA SER A 92 16.15 -2.22 -11.77
C SER A 92 16.32 -1.16 -12.84
N GLU A 93 15.30 -0.32 -13.03
CA GLU A 93 15.32 0.82 -13.94
C GLU A 93 15.99 2.08 -13.34
N GLY A 94 16.58 1.97 -12.15
CA GLY A 94 17.36 3.02 -11.50
C GLY A 94 16.54 4.01 -10.68
N LEU A 95 15.25 3.80 -10.54
CA LEU A 95 14.36 4.65 -9.76
C LEU A 95 14.36 4.27 -8.27
N ILE A 96 13.95 5.21 -7.43
CA ILE A 96 13.61 4.93 -6.03
C ILE A 96 12.17 4.42 -6.01
N LEU A 97 11.95 3.29 -5.34
CA LEU A 97 10.62 2.76 -5.09
C LEU A 97 9.98 3.51 -3.92
N GLN A 98 8.87 4.19 -4.14
CA GLN A 98 8.04 4.73 -3.06
C GLN A 98 6.81 3.86 -2.87
N LEU A 99 6.65 3.31 -1.69
CA LEU A 99 5.50 2.49 -1.32
C LEU A 99 4.45 3.33 -0.64
N ASP A 100 3.23 3.28 -1.15
CA ASP A 100 2.09 3.96 -0.56
C ASP A 100 1.41 3.03 0.43
N CYS A 101 1.49 3.37 1.72
CA CYS A 101 1.06 2.54 2.84
C CYS A 101 0.03 3.23 3.74
N PRO A 102 -1.12 3.71 3.23
CA PRO A 102 -2.20 4.24 4.06
C PRO A 102 -2.82 3.16 4.96
N ASP A 103 -2.58 1.91 4.65
CA ASP A 103 -2.96 0.76 5.46
C ASP A 103 -2.31 0.75 6.86
N LEU A 104 -1.18 1.43 7.04
CA LEU A 104 -0.47 1.51 8.32
C LEU A 104 -0.98 2.63 9.25
N ALA A 105 -1.83 3.54 8.76
CA ALA A 105 -2.36 4.62 9.58
C ALA A 105 -3.83 4.94 9.28
N LEU A 106 -4.17 5.43 8.08
CA LEU A 106 -5.52 5.82 7.66
C LEU A 106 -6.55 4.70 7.88
N SER A 107 -6.16 3.46 7.65
CA SER A 107 -7.06 2.31 7.77
C SER A 107 -7.63 2.14 9.19
N ARG A 108 -6.93 2.62 10.24
CA ARG A 108 -7.42 2.66 11.61
C ARG A 108 -8.73 3.43 11.73
N HIS A 109 -8.77 4.59 11.09
CA HIS A 109 -9.98 5.43 11.07
C HIS A 109 -11.07 4.89 10.15
N MET A 110 -10.70 4.39 8.96
CA MET A 110 -11.68 4.03 7.93
C MET A 110 -12.31 2.65 8.11
N LEU A 111 -11.53 1.66 8.53
CA LEU A 111 -11.94 0.25 8.46
C LEU A 111 -11.81 -0.49 9.79
N PHE A 112 -10.99 -0.01 10.70
CA PHE A 112 -10.68 -0.67 11.96
C PHE A 112 -11.00 0.22 13.17
N ASN A 113 -11.98 1.13 13.03
CA ASN A 113 -12.37 2.08 14.07
C ASN A 113 -12.96 1.42 15.33
N ASP A 114 -13.48 0.20 15.21
CA ASP A 114 -14.02 -0.57 16.34
C ASP A 114 -12.96 -1.37 17.13
N LEU A 115 -11.72 -1.45 16.59
CA LEU A 115 -10.64 -2.19 17.25
C LEU A 115 -9.95 -1.34 18.33
N SER A 116 -9.30 -2.00 19.29
CA SER A 116 -8.29 -1.35 20.13
C SER A 116 -7.03 -0.99 19.32
N ASP A 117 -6.20 -0.09 19.85
CA ASP A 117 -4.93 0.23 19.19
C ASP A 117 -4.00 -0.99 19.14
N GLU A 118 -4.01 -1.83 20.17
CA GLU A 118 -3.21 -3.07 20.25
C GLU A 118 -3.64 -4.10 19.18
N GLU A 119 -4.93 -4.20 18.90
CA GLU A 119 -5.45 -5.08 17.84
C GLU A 119 -5.10 -4.54 16.47
N PHE A 120 -5.22 -3.21 16.26
CA PHE A 120 -4.81 -2.58 15.02
C PHE A 120 -3.31 -2.73 14.75
N ILE A 121 -2.45 -2.55 15.76
CA ILE A 121 -1.00 -2.74 15.64
C ILE A 121 -0.65 -4.16 15.19
N LYS A 122 -1.38 -5.19 15.65
CA LYS A 122 -1.17 -6.57 15.15
C LYS A 122 -1.46 -6.68 13.66
N ILE A 123 -2.52 -6.04 13.18
CA ILE A 123 -2.85 -6.01 11.74
C ILE A 123 -1.76 -5.26 10.96
N ALA A 124 -1.34 -4.10 11.45
CA ALA A 124 -0.29 -3.30 10.83
C ALA A 124 1.05 -4.05 10.76
N ASN A 125 1.40 -4.81 11.80
CA ASN A 125 2.60 -5.66 11.79
C ASN A 125 2.53 -6.73 10.69
N LEU A 126 1.39 -7.41 10.50
CA LEU A 126 1.19 -8.36 9.39
C LEU A 126 1.35 -7.67 8.03
N HIS A 127 0.88 -6.43 7.89
CA HIS A 127 1.05 -5.66 6.66
C HIS A 127 2.53 -5.31 6.41
N VAL A 128 3.29 -4.92 7.45
CA VAL A 128 4.73 -4.66 7.34
C VAL A 128 5.51 -5.95 7.04
N GLU A 129 5.14 -7.08 7.64
CA GLU A 129 5.75 -8.38 7.32
C GLU A 129 5.57 -8.75 5.84
N ALA A 130 4.33 -8.61 5.31
CA ALA A 130 4.05 -8.84 3.90
C ALA A 130 4.81 -7.87 2.99
N LEU A 131 4.91 -6.59 3.39
CA LEU A 131 5.69 -5.60 2.68
C LEU A 131 7.18 -5.97 2.64
N ASN A 132 7.77 -6.34 3.78
CA ASN A 132 9.16 -6.76 3.88
C ASN A 132 9.43 -8.04 3.06
N HIS A 133 8.46 -8.96 2.98
CA HIS A 133 8.53 -10.12 2.12
C HIS A 133 8.61 -9.73 0.63
N ALA A 134 7.77 -8.79 0.18
CA ALA A 134 7.83 -8.28 -1.20
C ALA A 134 9.18 -7.58 -1.51
N LEU A 135 9.78 -6.94 -0.51
CA LEU A 135 11.00 -6.15 -0.63
C LEU A 135 12.30 -6.96 -0.39
N ARG A 136 12.21 -8.28 -0.18
CA ARG A 136 13.32 -9.12 0.34
C ARG A 136 14.66 -8.95 -0.36
N ASP A 137 14.66 -8.73 -1.67
CA ASP A 137 15.87 -8.63 -2.49
C ASP A 137 16.23 -7.19 -2.89
N ILE A 138 15.44 -6.19 -2.47
CA ILE A 138 15.66 -4.78 -2.81
C ILE A 138 16.53 -4.12 -1.72
N PRO A 139 17.60 -3.38 -2.07
CA PRO A 139 18.41 -2.62 -1.11
C PRO A 139 17.58 -1.55 -0.40
N SER A 140 17.75 -1.39 0.92
CA SER A 140 16.95 -0.47 1.75
C SER A 140 17.05 0.98 1.31
N GLU A 141 18.22 1.42 0.82
CA GLU A 141 18.46 2.78 0.32
C GLU A 141 17.71 3.10 -0.98
N LYS A 142 17.10 2.11 -1.61
CA LYS A 142 16.24 2.27 -2.79
C LYS A 142 14.75 2.32 -2.43
N ILE A 143 14.41 2.24 -1.15
CA ILE A 143 13.04 2.13 -0.68
C ILE A 143 12.68 3.34 0.17
N ARG A 144 11.54 3.95 -0.16
CA ARG A 144 10.88 4.99 0.61
C ARG A 144 9.43 4.57 0.89
N VAL A 145 8.94 4.80 2.09
CA VAL A 145 7.55 4.51 2.47
C VAL A 145 6.82 5.83 2.73
N HIS A 146 5.66 5.99 2.10
CA HIS A 146 4.69 7.03 2.42
C HIS A 146 3.65 6.48 3.38
N ILE A 147 3.49 7.14 4.53
CA ILE A 147 2.48 6.82 5.54
C ILE A 147 1.51 7.98 5.61
N CYS A 148 0.22 7.67 5.49
CA CYS A 148 -0.82 8.68 5.41
C CYS A 148 -1.92 8.43 6.45
N TRP A 149 -2.27 9.47 7.21
CA TRP A 149 -3.47 9.49 8.05
C TRP A 149 -4.73 9.93 7.29
N GLY A 150 -4.59 10.22 5.99
CA GLY A 150 -5.65 10.69 5.11
C GLY A 150 -5.73 12.21 5.01
N ASN A 151 -6.42 12.66 3.98
CA ASN A 151 -6.68 14.07 3.69
C ASN A 151 -8.17 14.40 3.72
N TYR A 152 -8.95 13.59 4.39
CA TYR A 152 -10.38 13.76 4.51
C TYR A 152 -10.70 14.94 5.46
N GLU A 153 -11.66 15.78 5.10
CA GLU A 153 -11.95 17.05 5.79
C GLU A 153 -12.81 16.91 7.08
N GLY A 154 -13.12 15.70 7.48
CA GLY A 154 -13.89 15.45 8.72
C GLY A 154 -12.98 15.25 9.95
N PRO A 155 -13.57 15.12 11.15
CA PRO A 155 -12.82 14.84 12.37
C PRO A 155 -12.11 13.47 12.33
N HIS A 156 -10.83 13.45 12.62
CA HIS A 156 -9.99 12.26 12.71
C HIS A 156 -10.03 11.64 14.12
N VAL A 157 -11.21 11.21 14.56
CA VAL A 157 -11.46 10.79 15.95
C VAL A 157 -10.94 9.39 16.30
N CYS A 158 -10.64 8.58 15.29
CA CYS A 158 -10.17 7.20 15.47
C CYS A 158 -8.72 7.00 15.01
N ASP A 159 -7.98 8.07 14.73
CA ASP A 159 -6.59 7.97 14.32
C ASP A 159 -5.72 7.36 15.42
N ILE A 160 -4.80 6.50 15.01
CA ILE A 160 -3.75 6.02 15.90
C ILE A 160 -2.59 7.03 15.95
N SER A 161 -2.03 7.24 17.12
CA SER A 161 -0.89 8.17 17.26
C SER A 161 0.39 7.58 16.66
N MET A 162 1.23 8.44 16.04
CA MET A 162 2.56 8.07 15.56
C MET A 162 3.39 7.37 16.64
N LYS A 163 3.30 7.84 17.90
CA LYS A 163 4.04 7.24 19.02
C LYS A 163 3.73 5.76 19.22
N LYS A 164 2.48 5.34 19.04
CA LYS A 164 2.07 3.93 19.17
C LYS A 164 2.47 3.09 17.97
N MET A 165 2.54 3.72 16.79
CA MET A 165 2.90 3.06 15.54
C MET A 165 4.41 3.00 15.30
N PHE A 166 5.21 3.75 16.05
CA PHE A 166 6.62 3.98 15.74
C PHE A 166 7.41 2.68 15.55
N ASP A 167 7.30 1.73 16.47
CA ASP A 167 8.04 0.47 16.39
C ASP A 167 7.62 -0.38 15.17
N THR A 168 6.32 -0.42 14.87
CA THR A 168 5.79 -1.08 13.67
C THR A 168 6.34 -0.45 12.39
N LEU A 169 6.33 0.88 12.29
CA LEU A 169 6.83 1.59 11.13
C LEU A 169 8.35 1.40 10.94
N MET A 170 9.10 1.45 12.03
CA MET A 170 10.56 1.24 12.02
C MET A 170 10.96 -0.21 11.76
N SER A 171 10.04 -1.18 11.83
CA SER A 171 10.29 -2.56 11.43
C SER A 171 10.23 -2.77 9.91
N SER A 172 9.83 -1.76 9.14
CA SER A 172 9.89 -1.76 7.69
C SER A 172 11.35 -1.79 7.21
N LYS A 173 11.59 -2.53 6.11
CA LYS A 173 12.91 -2.59 5.45
C LYS A 173 13.33 -1.27 4.79
N ALA A 174 12.41 -0.33 4.62
CA ALA A 174 12.68 0.96 3.98
C ALA A 174 13.67 1.80 4.80
N GLN A 175 14.60 2.46 4.10
CA GLN A 175 15.53 3.40 4.75
C GLN A 175 14.87 4.75 5.02
N TYR A 176 13.85 5.12 4.25
CA TYR A 176 13.20 6.42 4.33
C TYR A 176 11.70 6.27 4.61
N LEU A 177 11.19 7.05 5.56
CA LEU A 177 9.79 7.19 5.91
C LEU A 177 9.34 8.63 5.63
#